data_6d23a0724848613c5140ddc0671baa6a
#
_entry.id   6d23a0724848613c5140ddc0671baa6a
#
_cell.length_a   1.000
_cell.length_b   1.000
_cell.length_c   1.000
_cell.angle_alpha   90.00
_cell.angle_beta   90.00
_cell.angle_gamma   90.00
#
_symmetry.space_group_name_H-M   'P 1'
#
loop_
_entity.id
_entity.type
_entity.pdbx_description
1 polymer ?
#
loop_
_entity_poly.entity_id
_entity_poly.type
_entity_poly.pdbx_seq_one_letter_code
_entity_poly.pdbx_strand_id
1 'polypeptide(L)'
;MSKKRRPQPPAPPTPPAVVSRFAPSPASLAALTALGAGAALWALLLWGELVASRVGRAPVCALGDPTACQAAWDAPFASWVHRTTGVPVAGWGLAWGLVAFVLPLLALLRTAEARATPSLMSAIRLTAGAGLLAVLVLVAVSAAAGAVCPSCAGTYVVVAGYAGIALFGWPEAGLPDGGRGAAIAGAATLAAFLLLLYPGTRTPSAGDEADRTAMAASTPSLAEGPGTADAERDRRLEQLVQLLAPAQKQALADSLLVYRRSPALELPPPRHLDGPAEAPVRITEWTDVLCSHCAELHRTLATLRDHVPAGSFAVDSRQFPLDAECNPYVQRRGSPVRCLAARAEICLEGHEGADDFVGRLFEGQASLTPAKVYDLASALMPRAKLEACVASAVTARKLREDIETAARYDPDGTPIVAINGRRSTSFGPFLLAMALAGGRDAHPAFAGLPAPDPQARPD
;
A
#
# COMPACT_ATOMS: atom_id res chain seq x y z
N MET A 1 -47.73 -1.73 75.73
CA MET A 1 -48.52 -2.25 74.59
C MET A 1 -47.54 -2.68 73.47
N SER A 2 -47.22 -3.97 73.44
CA SER A 2 -46.25 -4.54 72.46
C SER A 2 -47.03 -4.92 71.18
N LYS A 3 -46.70 -4.25 70.04
CA LYS A 3 -47.23 -4.61 68.71
C LYS A 3 -46.54 -5.86 68.20
N LYS A 4 -47.20 -7.01 68.22
CA LYS A 4 -46.76 -8.24 67.55
C LYS A 4 -46.65 -7.98 66.04
N ARG A 5 -45.45 -8.06 65.47
CA ARG A 5 -45.25 -8.11 64.03
C ARG A 5 -45.82 -9.39 63.43
N ARG A 6 -46.73 -9.25 62.46
CA ARG A 6 -47.20 -10.39 61.62
C ARG A 6 -46.02 -11.00 60.87
N PRO A 7 -45.98 -12.34 60.80
CA PRO A 7 -44.96 -13.01 59.98
C PRO A 7 -45.19 -12.64 58.50
N GLN A 8 -44.11 -12.26 57.82
CA GLN A 8 -44.12 -12.09 56.34
C GLN A 8 -44.36 -13.45 55.67
N PRO A 9 -45.23 -13.53 54.64
CA PRO A 9 -45.41 -14.76 53.88
C PRO A 9 -44.06 -15.16 53.24
N PRO A 10 -43.78 -16.46 53.09
CA PRO A 10 -42.55 -16.92 52.42
C PRO A 10 -42.53 -16.38 50.99
N ALA A 11 -41.34 -15.92 50.57
CA ALA A 11 -41.11 -15.47 49.21
C ALA A 11 -41.49 -16.59 48.22
N PRO A 12 -42.15 -16.28 47.10
CA PRO A 12 -42.48 -17.29 46.10
C PRO A 12 -41.19 -17.96 45.63
N PRO A 13 -41.20 -19.29 45.37
CA PRO A 13 -40.04 -20.02 44.89
C PRO A 13 -39.55 -19.36 43.63
N THR A 14 -38.27 -19.01 43.61
CA THR A 14 -37.59 -18.49 42.39
C THR A 14 -37.81 -19.52 41.29
N PRO A 15 -38.43 -19.16 40.14
CA PRO A 15 -38.59 -20.11 39.05
C PRO A 15 -37.23 -20.68 38.69
N PRO A 16 -37.11 -22.01 38.44
CA PRO A 16 -35.83 -22.59 38.03
C PRO A 16 -35.33 -21.83 36.83
N ALA A 17 -34.08 -21.37 36.91
CA ALA A 17 -33.42 -20.69 35.79
C ALA A 17 -33.61 -21.57 34.55
N VAL A 18 -34.45 -21.13 33.62
CA VAL A 18 -34.53 -21.75 32.29
C VAL A 18 -33.17 -21.51 31.66
N VAL A 19 -32.26 -22.44 31.92
CA VAL A 19 -31.01 -22.54 31.16
C VAL A 19 -31.48 -22.75 29.73
N SER A 20 -31.36 -21.70 28.92
CA SER A 20 -31.89 -21.72 27.57
C SER A 20 -31.26 -22.91 26.87
N ARG A 21 -32.06 -23.91 26.45
CA ARG A 21 -31.65 -25.09 25.69
C ARG A 21 -30.98 -24.71 24.34
N PHE A 22 -30.83 -23.43 24.09
CA PHE A 22 -30.40 -22.80 22.85
C PHE A 22 -29.03 -22.14 22.93
N ALA A 23 -28.31 -22.19 24.07
CA ALA A 23 -26.96 -21.65 24.16
C ALA A 23 -25.97 -22.55 23.41
N PRO A 24 -25.03 -21.98 22.64
CA PRO A 24 -23.97 -22.77 22.02
C PRO A 24 -23.17 -23.57 23.06
N SER A 25 -22.85 -24.80 22.74
CA SER A 25 -22.06 -25.64 23.65
C SER A 25 -20.65 -25.04 23.82
N PRO A 26 -19.98 -25.21 24.97
CA PRO A 26 -18.58 -24.83 25.12
C PRO A 26 -17.68 -25.46 24.06
N ALA A 27 -18.00 -26.68 23.64
CA ALA A 27 -17.26 -27.40 22.59
C ALA A 27 -17.40 -26.68 21.22
N SER A 28 -18.60 -26.24 20.85
CA SER A 28 -18.82 -25.47 19.60
C SER A 28 -18.08 -24.15 19.63
N LEU A 29 -18.09 -23.42 20.74
CA LEU A 29 -17.35 -22.17 20.90
C LEU A 29 -15.84 -22.39 20.88
N ALA A 30 -15.34 -23.45 21.52
CA ALA A 30 -13.92 -23.83 21.46
C ALA A 30 -13.49 -24.20 20.04
N ALA A 31 -14.31 -24.94 19.30
CA ALA A 31 -14.04 -25.27 17.90
C ALA A 31 -14.02 -24.01 17.01
N LEU A 32 -14.97 -23.09 17.18
CA LEU A 32 -14.96 -21.79 16.46
C LEU A 32 -13.73 -20.98 16.80
N THR A 33 -13.35 -20.91 18.08
CA THR A 33 -12.14 -20.21 18.51
C THR A 33 -10.88 -20.81 17.87
N ALA A 34 -10.77 -22.15 17.84
CA ALA A 34 -9.65 -22.85 17.21
C ALA A 34 -9.58 -22.61 15.70
N LEU A 35 -10.74 -22.66 15.00
CA LEU A 35 -10.81 -22.39 13.57
C LEU A 35 -10.47 -20.91 13.25
N GLY A 36 -10.96 -19.96 14.06
CA GLY A 36 -10.61 -18.55 13.93
C GLY A 36 -9.10 -18.29 14.12
N ALA A 37 -8.51 -18.89 15.16
CA ALA A 37 -7.07 -18.81 15.40
C ALA A 37 -6.27 -19.44 14.24
N GLY A 38 -6.68 -20.61 13.77
CA GLY A 38 -6.08 -21.28 12.62
C GLY A 38 -6.14 -20.44 11.35
N ALA A 39 -7.30 -19.83 11.07
CA ALA A 39 -7.48 -18.91 9.94
C ALA A 39 -6.56 -17.69 10.05
N ALA A 40 -6.46 -17.07 11.24
CA ALA A 40 -5.59 -15.93 11.46
C ALA A 40 -4.11 -16.27 11.24
N LEU A 41 -3.64 -17.38 11.81
CA LEU A 41 -2.26 -17.86 11.63
C LEU A 41 -1.97 -18.19 10.17
N TRP A 42 -2.90 -18.86 9.48
CA TRP A 42 -2.74 -19.19 8.07
C TRP A 42 -2.70 -17.94 7.19
N ALA A 43 -3.58 -16.98 7.42
CA ALA A 43 -3.58 -15.71 6.70
C ALA A 43 -2.30 -14.89 6.96
N LEU A 44 -1.77 -14.94 8.18
CA LEU A 44 -0.49 -14.31 8.52
C LEU A 44 0.68 -14.96 7.76
N LEU A 45 0.69 -16.29 7.64
CA LEU A 45 1.68 -17.03 6.84
C LEU A 45 1.58 -16.62 5.36
N LEU A 46 0.38 -16.60 4.80
CA LEU A 46 0.17 -16.19 3.40
C LEU A 46 0.59 -14.74 3.15
N TRP A 47 0.36 -13.85 4.11
CA TRP A 47 0.83 -12.46 4.00
C TRP A 47 2.35 -12.38 4.10
N GLY A 48 2.96 -13.16 4.99
CA GLY A 48 4.42 -13.28 5.08
C GLY A 48 5.05 -13.80 3.79
N GLU A 49 4.45 -14.80 3.15
CA GLU A 49 4.88 -15.30 1.84
C GLU A 49 4.70 -14.26 0.72
N LEU A 50 3.59 -13.52 0.73
CA LEU A 50 3.38 -12.40 -0.19
C LEU A 50 4.49 -11.36 -0.03
N VAL A 51 4.81 -10.94 1.19
CA VAL A 51 5.91 -9.99 1.45
C VAL A 51 7.25 -10.56 1.00
N ALA A 52 7.52 -11.84 1.28
CA ALA A 52 8.76 -12.50 0.87
C ALA A 52 8.90 -12.55 -0.66
N SER A 53 7.81 -12.84 -1.38
CA SER A 53 7.81 -12.82 -2.85
C SER A 53 8.10 -11.42 -3.40
N ARG A 54 7.59 -10.36 -2.72
CA ARG A 54 7.83 -8.96 -3.12
C ARG A 54 9.28 -8.47 -2.91
N VAL A 55 10.07 -9.19 -2.12
CA VAL A 55 11.50 -8.91 -1.94
C VAL A 55 12.41 -9.90 -2.69
N GLY A 56 11.87 -10.57 -3.71
CA GLY A 56 12.63 -11.45 -4.61
C GLY A 56 12.93 -12.83 -4.01
N ARG A 57 12.26 -13.25 -2.93
CA ARG A 57 12.34 -14.62 -2.40
C ARG A 57 11.26 -15.48 -3.07
N ALA A 58 11.64 -16.68 -3.50
CA ALA A 58 10.65 -17.63 -4.02
C ALA A 58 9.61 -17.96 -2.93
N PRO A 59 8.30 -17.74 -3.18
CA PRO A 59 7.27 -18.14 -2.23
C PRO A 59 7.26 -19.65 -2.05
N VAL A 60 7.09 -20.12 -0.81
CA VAL A 60 7.07 -21.56 -0.53
C VAL A 60 5.74 -22.18 -0.96
N CYS A 61 4.66 -21.39 -0.97
CA CYS A 61 3.30 -21.80 -1.30
C CYS A 61 2.95 -23.16 -0.68
N ALA A 62 2.63 -23.20 0.61
CA ALA A 62 2.57 -24.37 1.48
C ALA A 62 1.75 -25.56 0.93
N LEU A 63 0.86 -25.34 -0.04
CA LEU A 63 -0.03 -26.37 -0.61
C LEU A 63 0.00 -26.42 -2.15
N GLY A 64 1.11 -26.08 -2.81
CA GLY A 64 1.12 -26.23 -4.27
C GLY A 64 2.20 -25.46 -5.01
N ASP A 65 1.96 -25.18 -6.29
CA ASP A 65 2.89 -24.50 -7.17
C ASP A 65 3.04 -23.01 -6.76
N PRO A 66 4.24 -22.53 -6.49
CA PRO A 66 4.53 -21.14 -6.19
C PRO A 66 4.00 -20.14 -7.23
N THR A 67 4.04 -20.50 -8.51
CA THR A 67 3.58 -19.64 -9.61
C THR A 67 2.06 -19.43 -9.58
N ALA A 68 1.28 -20.42 -9.16
CA ALA A 68 -0.17 -20.32 -9.02
C ALA A 68 -0.57 -19.39 -7.86
N CYS A 69 0.20 -19.41 -6.75
CA CYS A 69 -0.02 -18.48 -5.65
C CYS A 69 0.28 -17.04 -6.05
N GLN A 70 1.40 -16.82 -6.73
CA GLN A 70 1.78 -15.49 -7.21
C GLN A 70 0.76 -14.92 -8.20
N ALA A 71 0.31 -15.73 -9.17
CA ALA A 71 -0.71 -15.34 -10.13
C ALA A 71 -2.04 -14.92 -9.44
N ALA A 72 -2.43 -15.60 -8.37
CA ALA A 72 -3.63 -15.25 -7.62
C ALA A 72 -3.46 -13.95 -6.80
N TRP A 73 -2.26 -13.68 -6.25
CA TRP A 73 -1.97 -12.45 -5.52
C TRP A 73 -1.83 -11.24 -6.46
N ASP A 74 -1.40 -11.46 -7.71
CA ASP A 74 -1.23 -10.45 -8.73
C ASP A 74 -2.49 -10.22 -9.57
N ALA A 75 -3.54 -11.02 -9.33
CA ALA A 75 -4.81 -10.88 -10.03
C ALA A 75 -5.37 -9.45 -9.89
N PRO A 76 -6.04 -8.92 -10.94
CA PRO A 76 -6.54 -7.54 -10.97
C PRO A 76 -7.40 -7.17 -9.75
N PHE A 77 -8.24 -8.10 -9.28
CA PHE A 77 -9.06 -7.91 -8.09
C PHE A 77 -8.23 -7.78 -6.82
N ALA A 78 -7.23 -8.65 -6.61
CA ALA A 78 -6.36 -8.61 -5.43
C ALA A 78 -5.54 -7.31 -5.38
N SER A 79 -5.03 -6.88 -6.53
CA SER A 79 -4.32 -5.61 -6.70
C SER A 79 -5.25 -4.41 -6.47
N TRP A 80 -6.49 -4.45 -6.95
CA TRP A 80 -7.48 -3.40 -6.71
C TRP A 80 -7.82 -3.29 -5.21
N VAL A 81 -8.09 -4.42 -4.52
CA VAL A 81 -8.33 -4.42 -3.07
C VAL A 81 -7.17 -3.78 -2.32
N HIS A 82 -5.93 -4.18 -2.65
CA HIS A 82 -4.75 -3.65 -1.98
C HIS A 82 -4.61 -2.13 -2.21
N ARG A 83 -4.71 -1.65 -3.43
CA ARG A 83 -4.61 -0.21 -3.76
C ARG A 83 -5.69 0.65 -3.11
N THR A 84 -6.94 0.15 -3.08
CA THR A 84 -8.08 0.92 -2.54
C THR A 84 -8.15 0.92 -1.03
N THR A 85 -7.71 -0.16 -0.37
CA THR A 85 -7.83 -0.31 1.09
C THR A 85 -6.50 -0.14 1.83
N GLY A 86 -5.37 -0.18 1.13
CA GLY A 86 -4.03 -0.21 1.73
C GLY A 86 -3.69 -1.54 2.42
N VAL A 87 -4.56 -2.58 2.29
CA VAL A 87 -4.36 -3.88 2.92
C VAL A 87 -4.54 -4.98 1.88
N PRO A 88 -3.55 -5.89 1.68
CA PRO A 88 -3.68 -6.99 0.72
C PRO A 88 -4.79 -7.97 1.13
N VAL A 89 -5.30 -8.77 0.18
CA VAL A 89 -6.37 -9.75 0.44
C VAL A 89 -6.02 -10.71 1.58
N ALA A 90 -4.76 -11.14 1.70
CA ALA A 90 -4.31 -11.94 2.84
C ALA A 90 -4.45 -11.20 4.18
N GLY A 91 -4.21 -9.88 4.21
CA GLY A 91 -4.44 -9.04 5.39
C GLY A 91 -5.92 -8.94 5.77
N TRP A 92 -6.83 -8.89 4.80
CA TRP A 92 -8.27 -9.00 5.06
C TRP A 92 -8.67 -10.37 5.60
N GLY A 93 -8.03 -11.46 5.12
CA GLY A 93 -8.16 -12.79 5.70
C GLY A 93 -7.70 -12.84 7.16
N LEU A 94 -6.60 -12.17 7.49
CA LEU A 94 -6.11 -12.04 8.87
C LEU A 94 -7.08 -11.23 9.74
N ALA A 95 -7.61 -10.11 9.25
CA ALA A 95 -8.60 -9.32 9.97
C ALA A 95 -9.85 -10.15 10.29
N TRP A 96 -10.38 -10.88 9.32
CA TRP A 96 -11.49 -11.79 9.51
C TRP A 96 -11.17 -12.90 10.53
N GLY A 97 -10.01 -13.54 10.42
CA GLY A 97 -9.56 -14.59 11.33
C GLY A 97 -9.42 -14.10 12.77
N LEU A 98 -8.91 -12.89 12.99
CA LEU A 98 -8.84 -12.27 14.32
C LEU A 98 -10.24 -12.04 14.92
N VAL A 99 -11.18 -11.53 14.14
CA VAL A 99 -12.57 -11.35 14.59
C VAL A 99 -13.23 -12.69 14.87
N ALA A 100 -13.06 -13.67 13.97
CA ALA A 100 -13.55 -15.03 14.12
C ALA A 100 -12.93 -15.80 15.30
N PHE A 101 -11.76 -15.41 15.75
CA PHE A 101 -11.12 -15.91 16.97
C PHE A 101 -11.66 -15.22 18.22
N VAL A 102 -11.67 -13.88 18.23
CA VAL A 102 -11.95 -13.09 19.45
C VAL A 102 -13.42 -13.23 19.88
N LEU A 103 -14.39 -13.19 18.96
CA LEU A 103 -15.79 -13.20 19.33
C LEU A 103 -16.21 -14.52 20.02
N PRO A 104 -15.91 -15.73 19.50
CA PRO A 104 -16.21 -16.99 20.20
C PRO A 104 -15.40 -17.13 21.51
N LEU A 105 -14.14 -16.67 21.55
CA LEU A 105 -13.34 -16.68 22.76
C LEU A 105 -13.98 -15.84 23.87
N LEU A 106 -14.45 -14.63 23.56
CA LEU A 106 -15.19 -13.78 24.50
C LEU A 106 -16.47 -14.46 25.00
N ALA A 107 -17.16 -15.20 24.13
CA ALA A 107 -18.33 -15.99 24.53
C ALA A 107 -17.93 -17.15 25.44
N LEU A 108 -16.85 -17.84 25.13
CA LEU A 108 -16.35 -19.00 25.90
C LEU A 108 -15.89 -18.62 27.32
N LEU A 109 -15.24 -17.44 27.46
CA LEU A 109 -14.74 -16.93 28.75
C LEU A 109 -15.85 -16.37 29.68
N ARG A 110 -17.09 -16.22 29.18
CA ARG A 110 -18.21 -15.74 29.98
C ARG A 110 -18.86 -16.86 30.79
N THR A 111 -19.61 -16.49 31.84
CA THR A 111 -20.42 -17.44 32.59
C THR A 111 -21.49 -18.08 31.71
N ALA A 112 -22.03 -19.26 32.10
CA ALA A 112 -23.02 -19.97 31.32
C ALA A 112 -24.26 -19.12 30.97
N GLU A 113 -24.71 -18.25 31.88
CA GLU A 113 -25.81 -17.33 31.66
C GLU A 113 -25.48 -16.19 30.70
N ALA A 114 -24.22 -15.71 30.70
CA ALA A 114 -23.77 -14.63 29.82
C ALA A 114 -23.29 -15.11 28.44
N ARG A 115 -23.06 -16.42 28.22
CA ARG A 115 -22.66 -17.02 26.92
C ARG A 115 -23.73 -16.81 25.85
N ALA A 116 -24.98 -16.90 26.22
CA ALA A 116 -26.13 -16.78 25.31
C ALA A 116 -26.55 -15.32 25.04
N THR A 117 -25.61 -14.34 25.15
CA THR A 117 -25.95 -12.96 24.82
C THR A 117 -26.35 -12.86 23.35
N PRO A 118 -27.62 -12.52 23.03
CA PRO A 118 -28.15 -12.58 21.66
C PRO A 118 -27.35 -11.80 20.65
N SER A 119 -26.87 -10.62 21.04
CA SER A 119 -26.03 -9.75 20.18
C SER A 119 -24.67 -10.35 19.84
N LEU A 120 -24.04 -11.08 20.79
CA LEU A 120 -22.74 -11.73 20.54
C LEU A 120 -22.90 -12.94 19.60
N MET A 121 -23.97 -13.71 19.77
CA MET A 121 -24.28 -14.83 18.88
C MET A 121 -24.58 -14.34 17.46
N SER A 122 -25.34 -13.25 17.34
CA SER A 122 -25.55 -12.61 16.04
C SER A 122 -24.28 -12.08 15.42
N ALA A 123 -23.36 -11.50 16.23
CA ALA A 123 -22.05 -11.06 15.73
C ALA A 123 -21.21 -12.22 15.17
N ILE A 124 -21.17 -13.37 15.85
CA ILE A 124 -20.48 -14.58 15.37
C ILE A 124 -21.08 -15.07 14.05
N ARG A 125 -22.41 -15.13 13.95
CA ARG A 125 -23.10 -15.56 12.71
C ARG A 125 -22.89 -14.58 11.56
N LEU A 126 -22.94 -13.26 11.82
CA LEU A 126 -22.66 -12.25 10.80
C LEU A 126 -21.22 -12.33 10.31
N THR A 127 -20.27 -12.54 11.21
CA THR A 127 -18.86 -12.77 10.84
C THR A 127 -18.71 -14.02 9.96
N ALA A 128 -19.41 -15.10 10.29
CA ALA A 128 -19.43 -16.32 9.49
C ALA A 128 -20.03 -16.10 8.10
N GLY A 129 -21.17 -15.41 8.03
CA GLY A 129 -21.84 -15.08 6.76
C GLY A 129 -20.99 -14.17 5.89
N ALA A 130 -20.35 -13.15 6.46
CA ALA A 130 -19.44 -12.26 5.75
C ALA A 130 -18.22 -13.01 5.18
N GLY A 131 -17.63 -13.92 5.98
CA GLY A 131 -16.53 -14.78 5.51
C GLY A 131 -16.95 -15.69 4.36
N LEU A 132 -18.12 -16.31 4.45
CA LEU A 132 -18.64 -17.17 3.38
C LEU A 132 -18.91 -16.38 2.09
N LEU A 133 -19.48 -15.19 2.19
CA LEU A 133 -19.66 -14.29 1.05
C LEU A 133 -18.33 -13.90 0.41
N ALA A 134 -17.34 -13.55 1.21
CA ALA A 134 -16.00 -13.24 0.71
C ALA A 134 -15.38 -14.43 -0.03
N VAL A 135 -15.50 -15.65 0.51
CA VAL A 135 -15.04 -16.88 -0.17
C VAL A 135 -15.72 -17.07 -1.52
N LEU A 136 -17.05 -16.89 -1.58
CA LEU A 136 -17.80 -17.01 -2.86
C LEU A 136 -17.31 -16.00 -3.91
N VAL A 137 -17.07 -14.76 -3.50
CA VAL A 137 -16.53 -13.72 -4.39
C VAL A 137 -15.11 -14.11 -4.86
N LEU A 138 -14.24 -14.52 -3.93
CA LEU A 138 -12.86 -14.89 -4.27
C LEU A 138 -12.79 -16.12 -5.18
N VAL A 139 -13.65 -17.11 -4.97
CA VAL A 139 -13.74 -18.29 -5.86
C VAL A 139 -14.19 -17.87 -7.26
N ALA A 140 -15.23 -17.04 -7.35
CA ALA A 140 -15.75 -16.55 -8.65
C ALA A 140 -14.68 -15.76 -9.42
N VAL A 141 -13.97 -14.86 -8.73
CA VAL A 141 -12.90 -14.05 -9.34
C VAL A 141 -11.72 -14.91 -9.75
N SER A 142 -11.30 -15.87 -8.91
CA SER A 142 -10.19 -16.78 -9.23
C SER A 142 -10.51 -17.67 -10.41
N ALA A 143 -11.75 -18.17 -10.49
CA ALA A 143 -12.23 -18.97 -11.62
C ALA A 143 -12.25 -18.15 -12.93
N ALA A 144 -12.70 -16.89 -12.85
CA ALA A 144 -12.70 -15.98 -14.00
C ALA A 144 -11.27 -15.62 -14.48
N ALA A 145 -10.31 -15.55 -13.55
CA ALA A 145 -8.92 -15.26 -13.85
C ALA A 145 -8.11 -16.50 -14.30
N GLY A 146 -8.69 -17.70 -14.20
CA GLY A 146 -7.99 -18.97 -14.48
C GLY A 146 -6.84 -19.29 -13.51
N ALA A 147 -6.76 -18.59 -12.37
CA ALA A 147 -5.70 -18.71 -11.38
C ALA A 147 -6.25 -19.26 -10.06
N VAL A 148 -6.04 -20.54 -9.80
CA VAL A 148 -6.45 -21.19 -8.54
C VAL A 148 -5.22 -21.38 -7.66
N CYS A 149 -5.18 -20.65 -6.54
CA CYS A 149 -4.14 -20.80 -5.53
C CYS A 149 -4.52 -21.92 -4.54
N PRO A 150 -3.79 -23.03 -4.45
CA PRO A 150 -4.11 -24.14 -3.54
C PRO A 150 -4.09 -23.73 -2.07
N SER A 151 -3.16 -22.86 -1.67
CA SER A 151 -3.09 -22.33 -0.30
C SER A 151 -4.29 -21.44 0.04
N CYS A 152 -4.85 -20.71 -0.94
CA CYS A 152 -6.08 -19.94 -0.76
C CYS A 152 -7.29 -20.88 -0.57
N ALA A 153 -7.33 -22.02 -1.28
CA ALA A 153 -8.37 -23.03 -1.11
C ALA A 153 -8.40 -23.59 0.32
N GLY A 154 -7.23 -23.74 0.98
CA GLY A 154 -7.15 -24.11 2.40
C GLY A 154 -7.89 -23.13 3.30
N THR A 155 -7.77 -21.82 3.05
CA THR A 155 -8.54 -20.79 3.77
C THR A 155 -10.04 -20.97 3.56
N TYR A 156 -10.48 -21.29 2.34
CA TYR A 156 -11.91 -21.47 2.03
C TYR A 156 -12.52 -22.63 2.82
N VAL A 157 -11.79 -23.74 2.98
CA VAL A 157 -12.22 -24.90 3.79
C VAL A 157 -12.38 -24.49 5.26
N VAL A 158 -11.44 -23.74 5.83
CA VAL A 158 -11.51 -23.28 7.22
C VAL A 158 -12.69 -22.34 7.43
N VAL A 159 -12.91 -21.37 6.51
CA VAL A 159 -14.06 -20.45 6.56
C VAL A 159 -15.37 -21.20 6.44
N ALA A 160 -15.49 -22.16 5.53
CA ALA A 160 -16.69 -23.00 5.37
C ALA A 160 -16.97 -23.84 6.63
N GLY A 161 -15.94 -24.44 7.24
CA GLY A 161 -16.06 -25.17 8.50
C GLY A 161 -16.52 -24.28 9.66
N TYR A 162 -15.94 -23.08 9.77
CA TYR A 162 -16.37 -22.08 10.75
C TYR A 162 -17.84 -21.69 10.54
N ALA A 163 -18.22 -21.38 9.30
CA ALA A 163 -19.58 -21.00 8.95
C ALA A 163 -20.59 -22.15 9.22
N GLY A 164 -20.21 -23.40 8.92
CA GLY A 164 -21.02 -24.57 9.23
C GLY A 164 -21.34 -24.68 10.72
N ILE A 165 -20.34 -24.54 11.58
CA ILE A 165 -20.57 -24.57 13.04
C ILE A 165 -21.37 -23.32 13.49
N ALA A 166 -21.03 -22.12 13.03
CA ALA A 166 -21.69 -20.90 13.47
C ALA A 166 -23.14 -20.77 13.04
N LEU A 167 -23.50 -21.30 11.86
CA LEU A 167 -24.85 -21.17 11.31
C LEU A 167 -25.75 -22.36 11.71
N PHE A 168 -25.19 -23.56 11.88
CA PHE A 168 -25.94 -24.80 12.09
C PHE A 168 -25.66 -25.51 13.42
N GLY A 169 -24.61 -25.11 14.15
CA GLY A 169 -24.14 -25.77 15.37
C GLY A 169 -25.04 -25.60 16.61
N TRP A 170 -26.05 -24.72 16.56
CA TRP A 170 -27.04 -24.55 17.61
C TRP A 170 -28.42 -24.20 17.03
N PRO A 171 -29.50 -24.65 17.68
CA PRO A 171 -30.84 -24.75 17.08
C PRO A 171 -31.58 -23.41 16.93
N GLU A 172 -31.08 -22.32 17.44
CA GLU A 172 -31.74 -21.02 17.32
C GLU A 172 -31.56 -20.47 15.89
N ALA A 173 -32.62 -20.50 15.10
CA ALA A 173 -32.62 -19.91 13.77
C ALA A 173 -32.76 -18.36 13.86
N GLY A 174 -31.97 -17.65 13.08
CA GLY A 174 -32.08 -16.18 12.95
C GLY A 174 -30.94 -15.38 13.58
N LEU A 175 -31.13 -14.09 13.62
CA LEU A 175 -30.18 -13.10 14.16
C LEU A 175 -30.84 -12.33 15.30
N PRO A 176 -30.99 -12.94 16.50
CA PRO A 176 -31.59 -12.25 17.63
C PRO A 176 -30.73 -11.01 17.98
N ASP A 177 -31.36 -9.84 18.12
CA ASP A 177 -30.67 -8.57 18.34
C ASP A 177 -29.60 -8.24 17.23
N GLY A 178 -29.98 -8.50 15.96
CA GLY A 178 -29.08 -8.40 14.79
C GLY A 178 -28.41 -7.03 14.63
N GLY A 179 -29.10 -5.94 15.00
CA GLY A 179 -28.54 -4.59 14.92
C GLY A 179 -27.34 -4.39 15.84
N ARG A 180 -27.41 -4.84 17.10
CA ARG A 180 -26.28 -4.81 18.02
C ARG A 180 -25.19 -5.81 17.64
N GLY A 181 -25.59 -6.98 17.12
CA GLY A 181 -24.66 -7.96 16.59
C GLY A 181 -23.84 -7.39 15.44
N ALA A 182 -24.48 -6.69 14.50
CA ALA A 182 -23.81 -6.00 13.40
C ALA A 182 -22.85 -4.90 13.89
N ALA A 183 -23.25 -4.12 14.90
CA ALA A 183 -22.39 -3.11 15.50
C ALA A 183 -21.15 -3.73 16.15
N ILE A 184 -21.28 -4.85 16.87
CA ILE A 184 -20.15 -5.57 17.50
C ILE A 184 -19.22 -6.14 16.42
N ALA A 185 -19.76 -6.85 15.43
CA ALA A 185 -18.97 -7.42 14.35
C ALA A 185 -18.26 -6.32 13.53
N GLY A 186 -18.96 -5.24 13.21
CA GLY A 186 -18.41 -4.09 12.48
C GLY A 186 -17.30 -3.38 13.25
N ALA A 187 -17.52 -3.12 14.55
CA ALA A 187 -16.49 -2.50 15.41
C ALA A 187 -15.24 -3.38 15.54
N ALA A 188 -15.41 -4.70 15.71
CA ALA A 188 -14.30 -5.64 15.77
C ALA A 188 -13.52 -5.70 14.44
N THR A 189 -14.25 -5.71 13.31
CA THR A 189 -13.65 -5.71 11.98
C THR A 189 -12.90 -4.40 11.71
N LEU A 190 -13.48 -3.25 12.08
CA LEU A 190 -12.82 -1.96 11.95
C LEU A 190 -11.53 -1.89 12.81
N ALA A 191 -11.59 -2.37 14.06
CA ALA A 191 -10.43 -2.41 14.93
C ALA A 191 -9.31 -3.30 14.34
N ALA A 192 -9.65 -4.50 13.83
CA ALA A 192 -8.71 -5.37 13.16
C ALA A 192 -8.13 -4.73 11.89
N PHE A 193 -8.97 -4.08 11.08
CA PHE A 193 -8.53 -3.35 9.89
C PHE A 193 -7.54 -2.22 10.24
N LEU A 194 -7.86 -1.37 11.21
CA LEU A 194 -6.99 -0.27 11.63
C LEU A 194 -5.64 -0.78 12.17
N LEU A 195 -5.62 -1.92 12.88
CA LEU A 195 -4.40 -2.56 13.33
C LEU A 195 -3.52 -3.02 12.15
N LEU A 196 -4.14 -3.51 11.08
CA LEU A 196 -3.45 -4.07 9.93
C LEU A 196 -3.17 -3.05 8.82
N LEU A 197 -3.75 -1.86 8.89
CA LEU A 197 -3.56 -0.81 7.89
C LEU A 197 -2.10 -0.40 7.79
N TYR A 198 -1.42 -0.22 8.91
CA TYR A 198 0.00 0.17 8.93
C TYR A 198 0.94 -0.85 8.25
N PRO A 199 0.93 -2.16 8.61
CA PRO A 199 1.72 -3.13 7.87
C PRO A 199 1.22 -3.35 6.43
N GLY A 200 -0.08 -3.16 6.17
CA GLY A 200 -0.68 -3.30 4.85
C GLY A 200 -0.15 -2.29 3.85
N THR A 201 -0.15 -1.01 4.22
CA THR A 201 0.37 0.07 3.36
C THR A 201 1.88 -0.01 3.09
N ARG A 202 2.60 -0.85 3.83
CA ARG A 202 4.03 -1.13 3.62
C ARG A 202 4.29 -2.40 2.81
N THR A 203 3.26 -3.16 2.53
CA THR A 203 3.39 -4.34 1.65
C THR A 203 3.43 -3.85 0.20
N PRO A 204 4.50 -4.11 -0.57
CA PRO A 204 4.57 -3.70 -1.98
C PRO A 204 3.41 -4.29 -2.78
N SER A 205 2.81 -3.48 -3.65
CA SER A 205 1.72 -3.93 -4.51
C SER A 205 2.23 -4.78 -5.70
N ALA A 206 1.34 -5.49 -6.37
CA ALA A 206 1.68 -6.24 -7.58
C ALA A 206 2.21 -5.35 -8.72
N GLY A 207 1.72 -4.10 -8.80
CA GLY A 207 2.21 -3.10 -9.75
C GLY A 207 3.70 -2.81 -9.55
N ASP A 208 4.09 -2.55 -8.32
CA ASP A 208 5.48 -2.21 -7.98
C ASP A 208 6.46 -3.35 -8.32
N GLU A 209 6.04 -4.60 -8.16
CA GLU A 209 6.84 -5.79 -8.50
C GLU A 209 6.91 -6.00 -10.01
N ALA A 210 5.77 -5.88 -10.70
CA ALA A 210 5.71 -6.01 -12.15
C ALA A 210 6.55 -4.93 -12.82
N ASP A 211 6.53 -3.71 -12.29
CA ASP A 211 7.33 -2.59 -12.79
C ASP A 211 8.82 -2.84 -12.60
N ARG A 212 9.25 -3.34 -11.42
CA ARG A 212 10.65 -3.74 -11.18
C ARG A 212 11.07 -4.90 -12.06
N THR A 213 10.20 -5.89 -12.25
CA THR A 213 10.50 -7.05 -13.11
C THR A 213 10.60 -6.63 -14.58
N ALA A 214 9.73 -5.74 -15.07
CA ALA A 214 9.81 -5.19 -16.41
C ALA A 214 11.10 -4.37 -16.60
N MET A 215 11.49 -3.58 -15.60
CA MET A 215 12.76 -2.85 -15.61
C MET A 215 13.95 -3.82 -15.61
N ALA A 216 13.94 -4.85 -14.77
CA ALA A 216 15.01 -5.85 -14.70
C ALA A 216 15.09 -6.70 -15.98
N ALA A 217 13.97 -7.11 -16.56
CA ALA A 217 13.92 -7.89 -17.80
C ALA A 217 14.37 -7.09 -19.03
N SER A 218 14.30 -5.76 -18.98
CA SER A 218 14.83 -4.89 -20.03
C SER A 218 16.35 -4.75 -20.01
N THR A 219 17.04 -5.40 -19.04
CA THR A 219 18.50 -5.47 -18.98
C THR A 219 18.97 -6.69 -19.78
N PRO A 220 19.39 -6.57 -21.05
CA PRO A 220 20.15 -7.63 -21.68
C PRO A 220 21.49 -7.74 -20.95
N SER A 221 21.95 -8.97 -20.70
CA SER A 221 23.36 -9.22 -20.44
C SER A 221 24.17 -8.43 -21.50
N LEU A 222 25.00 -7.50 -21.07
CA LEU A 222 25.77 -6.61 -21.91
C LEU A 222 26.70 -7.43 -22.84
N ALA A 223 26.19 -7.85 -23.98
CA ALA A 223 27.00 -8.13 -25.14
C ALA A 223 27.12 -6.79 -25.87
N GLU A 224 28.23 -6.10 -25.64
CA GLU A 224 28.61 -4.91 -26.39
C GLU A 224 28.71 -5.25 -27.88
N GLY A 225 27.62 -5.00 -28.61
CA GLY A 225 27.64 -4.97 -30.06
C GLY A 225 28.12 -3.58 -30.53
N PRO A 226 28.84 -3.45 -31.64
CA PRO A 226 29.27 -2.17 -32.16
C PRO A 226 28.08 -1.39 -32.69
N GLY A 227 27.48 -0.55 -31.85
CA GLY A 227 26.38 0.36 -32.17
C GLY A 227 26.60 1.69 -31.48
N THR A 228 26.04 2.77 -32.05
CA THR A 228 25.99 4.06 -31.37
C THR A 228 25.11 3.94 -30.12
N ALA A 229 25.34 4.77 -29.09
CA ALA A 229 24.55 4.78 -27.85
C ALA A 229 23.02 4.94 -28.13
N ASP A 230 22.69 5.61 -29.22
CA ASP A 230 21.29 5.78 -29.67
C ASP A 230 20.66 4.46 -30.14
N ALA A 231 21.40 3.70 -30.97
CA ALA A 231 20.89 2.40 -31.47
C ALA A 231 20.73 1.39 -30.32
N GLU A 232 21.55 1.46 -29.29
CA GLU A 232 21.41 0.64 -28.09
C GLU A 232 20.18 1.05 -27.27
N ARG A 233 19.93 2.35 -27.08
CA ARG A 233 18.72 2.84 -26.43
C ARG A 233 17.46 2.42 -27.16
N ASP A 234 17.43 2.57 -28.49
CA ASP A 234 16.28 2.21 -29.32
C ASP A 234 15.97 0.70 -29.21
N ARG A 235 16.98 -0.18 -29.25
CA ARG A 235 16.81 -1.63 -29.06
C ARG A 235 16.24 -1.97 -27.69
N ARG A 236 16.77 -1.36 -26.63
CA ARG A 236 16.28 -1.59 -25.25
C ARG A 236 14.84 -1.12 -25.08
N LEU A 237 14.49 0.00 -25.70
CA LEU A 237 13.11 0.49 -25.69
C LEU A 237 12.14 -0.46 -26.40
N GLU A 238 12.52 -0.98 -27.58
CA GLU A 238 11.71 -1.98 -28.29
C GLU A 238 11.51 -3.24 -27.45
N GLN A 239 12.56 -3.75 -26.83
CA GLN A 239 12.51 -4.89 -25.93
C GLN A 239 11.62 -4.62 -24.71
N LEU A 240 11.77 -3.46 -24.05
CA LEU A 240 10.90 -3.05 -22.95
C LEU A 240 9.43 -3.13 -23.36
N VAL A 241 9.05 -2.46 -24.45
CA VAL A 241 7.66 -2.42 -24.92
C VAL A 241 7.14 -3.82 -25.26
N GLN A 242 7.96 -4.70 -25.82
CA GLN A 242 7.57 -6.08 -26.12
C GLN A 242 7.30 -6.89 -24.85
N LEU A 243 8.15 -6.78 -23.83
CA LEU A 243 8.09 -7.56 -22.58
C LEU A 243 7.00 -7.09 -21.61
N LEU A 244 6.51 -5.85 -21.73
CA LEU A 244 5.45 -5.35 -20.87
C LEU A 244 4.18 -6.20 -20.98
N ALA A 245 3.59 -6.53 -19.83
CA ALA A 245 2.27 -7.14 -19.75
C ALA A 245 1.18 -6.21 -20.33
N PRO A 246 0.04 -6.74 -20.80
CA PRO A 246 -1.02 -5.92 -21.40
C PRO A 246 -1.47 -4.73 -20.56
N ALA A 247 -1.59 -4.91 -19.22
CA ALA A 247 -1.96 -3.83 -18.30
C ALA A 247 -0.88 -2.74 -18.22
N GLN A 248 0.40 -3.11 -18.28
CA GLN A 248 1.52 -2.17 -18.28
C GLN A 248 1.63 -1.42 -19.61
N LYS A 249 1.35 -2.08 -20.71
CA LYS A 249 1.26 -1.42 -22.03
C LYS A 249 0.15 -0.37 -22.04
N GLN A 250 -0.99 -0.67 -21.41
CA GLN A 250 -2.07 0.30 -21.25
C GLN A 250 -1.61 1.49 -20.38
N ALA A 251 -1.01 1.23 -19.22
CA ALA A 251 -0.49 2.28 -18.33
C ALA A 251 0.59 3.13 -19.02
N LEU A 252 1.44 2.53 -19.85
CA LEU A 252 2.43 3.24 -20.66
C LEU A 252 1.75 4.15 -21.70
N ALA A 253 0.72 3.65 -22.38
CA ALA A 253 -0.05 4.44 -23.36
C ALA A 253 -0.76 5.63 -22.68
N ASP A 254 -1.34 5.40 -21.50
CA ASP A 254 -2.02 6.42 -20.70
C ASP A 254 -1.03 7.49 -20.20
N SER A 255 0.14 7.09 -19.72
CA SER A 255 1.22 7.99 -19.32
C SER A 255 1.75 8.85 -20.47
N LEU A 256 1.89 8.26 -21.66
CA LEU A 256 2.25 9.01 -22.88
C LEU A 256 1.18 10.04 -23.24
N LEU A 257 -0.11 9.70 -23.09
CA LEU A 257 -1.21 10.63 -23.33
C LEU A 257 -1.18 11.81 -22.34
N VAL A 258 -0.98 11.54 -21.06
CA VAL A 258 -0.82 12.57 -20.02
C VAL A 258 0.33 13.50 -20.38
N TYR A 259 1.49 12.95 -20.69
CA TYR A 259 2.69 13.70 -21.07
C TYR A 259 2.44 14.59 -22.31
N ARG A 260 1.85 14.05 -23.38
CA ARG A 260 1.55 14.77 -24.62
C ARG A 260 0.56 15.91 -24.44
N ARG A 261 -0.42 15.75 -23.56
CA ARG A 261 -1.43 16.77 -23.25
C ARG A 261 -0.89 17.89 -22.36
N SER A 262 0.12 17.58 -21.58
CA SER A 262 0.69 18.54 -20.63
C SER A 262 1.47 19.63 -21.36
N PRO A 263 1.22 20.91 -21.05
CA PRO A 263 2.05 21.98 -21.58
C PRO A 263 3.47 21.89 -21.08
N ALA A 264 4.45 22.22 -21.89
CA ALA A 264 5.83 22.37 -21.45
C ALA A 264 5.96 23.68 -20.66
N LEU A 265 6.27 23.57 -19.38
CA LEU A 265 6.57 24.73 -18.53
C LEU A 265 8.06 24.99 -18.51
N GLU A 266 8.42 26.26 -18.63
CA GLU A 266 9.79 26.67 -18.36
C GLU A 266 10.04 26.61 -16.84
N LEU A 267 11.01 25.77 -16.45
CA LEU A 267 11.39 25.56 -15.06
C LEU A 267 12.60 26.43 -14.71
N PRO A 268 12.70 26.91 -13.48
CA PRO A 268 13.91 27.55 -12.98
C PRO A 268 15.13 26.62 -13.17
N PRO A 269 16.33 27.16 -13.37
CA PRO A 269 17.54 26.35 -13.46
C PRO A 269 17.65 25.41 -12.25
N PRO A 270 18.06 24.15 -12.45
CA PRO A 270 18.27 23.23 -11.34
C PRO A 270 19.36 23.76 -10.42
N ARG A 271 19.16 23.63 -9.12
CA ARG A 271 20.18 23.98 -8.13
C ARG A 271 21.25 22.90 -8.00
N HIS A 272 20.83 21.68 -8.18
CA HIS A 272 21.66 20.49 -8.25
C HIS A 272 21.04 19.53 -9.25
N LEU A 273 21.86 18.87 -10.06
CA LEU A 273 21.45 17.79 -10.95
C LEU A 273 22.18 16.54 -10.55
N ASP A 274 21.43 15.49 -10.30
CA ASP A 274 21.97 14.16 -10.20
C ASP A 274 22.00 13.55 -11.62
N GLY A 275 23.16 13.65 -12.27
CA GLY A 275 23.42 13.25 -13.65
C GLY A 275 23.99 14.38 -14.51
N PRO A 276 24.30 14.10 -15.79
CA PRO A 276 24.90 15.09 -16.69
C PRO A 276 23.92 16.23 -17.04
N ALA A 277 24.47 17.44 -17.12
CA ALA A 277 23.66 18.62 -17.50
C ALA A 277 23.12 18.54 -18.93
N GLU A 278 23.83 17.84 -19.81
CA GLU A 278 23.50 17.63 -21.22
C GLU A 278 22.60 16.42 -21.46
N ALA A 279 22.13 15.74 -20.41
CA ALA A 279 21.24 14.59 -20.56
C ALA A 279 19.99 14.97 -21.37
N PRO A 280 19.60 14.14 -22.37
CA PRO A 280 18.45 14.45 -23.23
C PRO A 280 17.14 14.46 -22.45
N VAL A 281 17.10 13.82 -21.29
CA VAL A 281 15.94 13.74 -20.41
C VAL A 281 16.27 14.33 -19.06
N ARG A 282 15.57 15.40 -18.68
CA ARG A 282 15.57 15.91 -17.32
C ARG A 282 14.29 15.53 -16.63
N ILE A 283 14.38 14.69 -15.62
CA ILE A 283 13.28 14.34 -14.73
C ILE A 283 13.32 15.31 -13.57
N THR A 284 12.30 16.15 -13.44
CA THR A 284 12.12 17.02 -12.26
C THR A 284 11.06 16.40 -11.39
N GLU A 285 11.39 16.15 -10.13
CA GLU A 285 10.47 15.62 -9.14
C GLU A 285 10.25 16.62 -8.01
N TRP A 286 9.02 16.69 -7.48
CA TRP A 286 8.72 17.39 -6.24
C TRP A 286 8.17 16.39 -5.23
N THR A 287 8.85 16.31 -4.10
CA THR A 287 8.61 15.24 -3.13
C THR A 287 8.25 15.79 -1.75
N ASP A 288 7.67 14.91 -0.94
CA ASP A 288 7.45 15.08 0.48
C ASP A 288 8.03 13.89 1.22
N VAL A 289 8.84 14.16 2.23
CA VAL A 289 9.59 13.14 2.97
C VAL A 289 8.71 12.07 3.64
N LEU A 290 7.46 12.38 3.98
CA LEU A 290 6.53 11.42 4.58
C LEU A 290 5.55 10.80 3.58
N CYS A 291 5.72 11.06 2.29
CA CYS A 291 4.94 10.45 1.23
C CYS A 291 5.52 9.08 0.84
N SER A 292 4.72 8.02 0.94
CA SER A 292 5.16 6.66 0.57
C SER A 292 5.45 6.51 -0.94
N HIS A 293 4.67 7.17 -1.79
CA HIS A 293 4.88 7.18 -3.24
C HIS A 293 6.14 7.94 -3.64
N CYS A 294 6.55 8.97 -2.86
CA CYS A 294 7.83 9.64 -3.07
C CYS A 294 9.01 8.72 -2.75
N ALA A 295 8.92 7.94 -1.66
CA ALA A 295 9.91 6.92 -1.36
C ALA A 295 10.01 5.84 -2.45
N GLU A 296 8.89 5.47 -3.08
CA GLU A 296 8.88 4.54 -4.21
C GLU A 296 9.51 5.15 -5.45
N LEU A 297 9.17 6.41 -5.79
CA LEU A 297 9.78 7.12 -6.90
C LEU A 297 11.30 7.23 -6.73
N HIS A 298 11.79 7.58 -5.54
CA HIS A 298 13.21 7.65 -5.23
C HIS A 298 13.92 6.31 -5.52
N ARG A 299 13.37 5.18 -5.08
CA ARG A 299 13.89 3.85 -5.38
C ARG A 299 13.83 3.53 -6.87
N THR A 300 12.74 3.91 -7.54
CA THR A 300 12.57 3.73 -8.98
C THR A 300 13.63 4.47 -9.76
N LEU A 301 13.90 5.74 -9.44
CA LEU A 301 14.93 6.55 -10.11
C LEU A 301 16.34 5.98 -9.89
N ALA A 302 16.64 5.51 -8.68
CA ALA A 302 17.91 4.82 -8.40
C ALA A 302 18.08 3.58 -9.28
N THR A 303 17.05 2.72 -9.36
CA THR A 303 17.05 1.51 -10.20
C THR A 303 17.11 1.85 -11.69
N LEU A 304 16.49 2.94 -12.12
CA LEU A 304 16.46 3.36 -13.53
C LEU A 304 17.87 3.56 -14.10
N ARG A 305 18.80 4.03 -13.30
CA ARG A 305 20.21 4.26 -13.69
C ARG A 305 20.89 3.00 -14.17
N ASP A 306 20.57 1.86 -13.57
CA ASP A 306 21.17 0.56 -13.90
C ASP A 306 20.64 0.00 -15.24
N HIS A 307 19.52 0.54 -15.74
CA HIS A 307 18.82 0.02 -16.92
C HIS A 307 18.97 0.88 -18.19
N VAL A 308 19.58 2.03 -18.09
CA VAL A 308 19.81 2.91 -19.24
C VAL A 308 21.31 3.18 -19.45
N PRO A 309 21.74 3.49 -20.67
CA PRO A 309 23.10 3.94 -20.90
C PRO A 309 23.42 5.19 -20.06
N ALA A 310 24.66 5.29 -19.60
CA ALA A 310 25.11 6.46 -18.83
C ALA A 310 24.80 7.77 -19.58
N GLY A 311 24.31 8.76 -18.86
CA GLY A 311 23.96 10.06 -19.45
C GLY A 311 22.61 10.13 -20.13
N SER A 312 21.76 9.08 -20.07
CA SER A 312 20.43 9.10 -20.68
C SER A 312 19.47 10.07 -20.00
N PHE A 313 19.64 10.31 -18.71
CA PHE A 313 18.81 11.27 -17.96
C PHE A 313 19.57 11.90 -16.79
N ALA A 314 19.01 13.01 -16.30
CA ALA A 314 19.42 13.66 -15.06
C ALA A 314 18.18 13.98 -14.22
N VAL A 315 18.33 13.96 -12.90
CA VAL A 315 17.26 14.22 -11.94
C VAL A 315 17.46 15.59 -11.26
N ASP A 316 16.40 16.40 -11.25
CA ASP A 316 16.29 17.69 -10.55
C ASP A 316 15.28 17.51 -9.41
N SER A 317 15.78 17.17 -8.21
CA SER A 317 14.94 16.94 -7.03
C SER A 317 14.59 18.26 -6.35
N ARG A 318 13.30 18.45 -6.12
CA ARG A 318 12.70 19.65 -5.50
C ARG A 318 11.71 19.26 -4.42
N GLN A 319 11.27 20.25 -3.65
CA GLN A 319 10.48 20.03 -2.45
C GLN A 319 9.03 20.53 -2.60
N PHE A 320 8.07 19.68 -2.21
CA PHE A 320 6.66 20.05 -2.07
C PHE A 320 6.08 19.45 -0.79
N PRO A 321 6.48 19.95 0.39
CA PRO A 321 5.99 19.41 1.66
C PRO A 321 4.48 19.58 1.80
N LEU A 322 3.80 18.50 2.18
CA LEU A 322 2.35 18.45 2.38
C LEU A 322 1.99 18.98 3.79
N ASP A 323 2.40 20.22 4.10
CA ASP A 323 2.16 20.87 5.38
C ASP A 323 1.94 22.38 5.22
N ALA A 324 0.81 22.86 5.74
CA ALA A 324 0.42 24.27 5.70
C ALA A 324 1.38 25.20 6.47
N GLU A 325 2.33 24.68 7.26
CA GLU A 325 3.35 25.50 7.92
C GLU A 325 4.26 26.20 6.90
N CYS A 326 4.63 25.50 5.83
CA CYS A 326 5.56 26.04 4.83
C CYS A 326 5.03 26.01 3.40
N ASN A 327 3.88 25.35 3.16
CA ASN A 327 3.27 25.26 1.83
C ASN A 327 1.86 25.88 1.83
N PRO A 328 1.69 27.08 1.23
CA PRO A 328 0.40 27.77 1.22
C PRO A 328 -0.69 27.09 0.36
N TYR A 329 -0.33 26.13 -0.47
CA TYR A 329 -1.27 25.35 -1.29
C TYR A 329 -1.85 24.15 -0.54
N VAL A 330 -1.37 23.87 0.67
CA VAL A 330 -1.85 22.80 1.53
C VAL A 330 -2.67 23.39 2.67
N GLN A 331 -3.88 22.88 2.90
CA GLN A 331 -4.79 23.45 3.90
C GLN A 331 -4.56 22.92 5.32
N ARG A 332 -3.95 21.75 5.47
CA ARG A 332 -3.77 21.08 6.77
C ARG A 332 -2.34 21.21 7.26
N ARG A 333 -2.20 21.52 8.54
CA ARG A 333 -0.92 21.29 9.22
C ARG A 333 -0.75 19.78 9.43
N GLY A 334 0.40 19.30 9.01
CA GLY A 334 0.79 17.89 9.14
C GLY A 334 1.79 17.68 10.26
N SER A 335 2.96 17.13 9.92
CA SER A 335 4.05 16.88 10.84
C SER A 335 5.15 17.93 10.65
N PRO A 336 5.68 18.54 11.73
CA PRO A 336 6.76 19.53 11.63
C PRO A 336 8.02 18.99 10.95
N VAL A 337 8.13 17.67 10.81
CA VAL A 337 9.22 17.01 10.09
C VAL A 337 9.21 17.33 8.60
N ARG A 338 8.04 17.52 7.96
CA ARG A 338 7.93 17.75 6.52
C ARG A 338 8.67 19.01 6.08
N CYS A 339 8.35 20.13 6.69
CA CYS A 339 8.99 21.41 6.41
C CYS A 339 10.46 21.44 6.81
N LEU A 340 10.82 20.78 7.91
CA LEU A 340 12.19 20.68 8.37
C LEU A 340 13.04 19.84 7.40
N ALA A 341 12.58 18.67 7.01
CA ALA A 341 13.31 17.79 6.11
C ALA A 341 13.52 18.46 4.74
N ALA A 342 12.46 19.05 4.17
CA ALA A 342 12.56 19.79 2.91
C ALA A 342 13.63 20.91 2.96
N ARG A 343 13.71 21.65 4.07
CA ARG A 343 14.74 22.68 4.24
C ARG A 343 16.14 22.07 4.45
N ALA A 344 16.23 20.93 5.16
CA ALA A 344 17.49 20.23 5.36
C ALA A 344 18.04 19.68 4.04
N GLU A 345 17.19 19.10 3.20
CA GLU A 345 17.54 18.65 1.85
C GLU A 345 18.06 19.81 1.00
N ILE A 346 17.37 20.94 0.98
CA ILE A 346 17.84 22.16 0.30
C ILE A 346 19.21 22.65 0.83
N CYS A 347 19.46 22.49 2.13
CA CYS A 347 20.74 22.88 2.73
C CYS A 347 21.89 21.93 2.35
N LEU A 348 21.57 20.69 2.03
CA LEU A 348 22.53 19.65 1.70
C LEU A 348 22.70 19.44 0.19
N GLU A 349 21.97 20.20 -0.65
CA GLU A 349 22.11 20.14 -2.12
C GLU A 349 23.59 20.25 -2.53
N GLY A 350 24.05 19.30 -3.35
CA GLY A 350 25.41 19.26 -3.85
C GLY A 350 26.49 18.80 -2.85
N HIS A 351 26.11 18.39 -1.63
CA HIS A 351 27.03 17.71 -0.73
C HIS A 351 27.20 16.25 -1.15
N GLU A 352 28.41 15.74 -1.08
CA GLU A 352 28.67 14.32 -1.23
C GLU A 352 27.88 13.54 -0.15
N GLY A 353 27.10 12.53 -0.56
CA GLY A 353 26.21 11.77 0.35
C GLY A 353 24.85 12.41 0.59
N ALA A 354 24.48 13.50 -0.10
CA ALA A 354 23.13 14.07 0.00
C ALA A 354 22.04 13.09 -0.42
N ASP A 355 22.28 12.29 -1.45
CA ASP A 355 21.33 11.26 -1.91
C ASP A 355 21.15 10.16 -0.88
N ASP A 356 22.23 9.72 -0.22
CA ASP A 356 22.16 8.77 0.90
C ASP A 356 21.35 9.33 2.06
N PHE A 357 21.49 10.63 2.33
CA PHE A 357 20.67 11.28 3.35
C PHE A 357 19.18 11.24 3.01
N VAL A 358 18.80 11.58 1.78
CA VAL A 358 17.41 11.49 1.29
C VAL A 358 16.91 10.06 1.36
N GLY A 359 17.69 9.08 0.91
CA GLY A 359 17.36 7.66 1.02
C GLY A 359 17.06 7.24 2.46
N ARG A 360 17.89 7.64 3.43
CA ARG A 360 17.68 7.34 4.87
C ARG A 360 16.46 8.04 5.46
N LEU A 361 16.12 9.25 4.99
CA LEU A 361 14.88 9.91 5.39
C LEU A 361 13.67 9.09 4.93
N PHE A 362 13.66 8.61 3.69
CA PHE A 362 12.60 7.77 3.14
C PHE A 362 12.53 6.40 3.82
N GLU A 363 13.64 5.75 4.10
CA GLU A 363 13.68 4.49 4.86
C GLU A 363 13.11 4.65 6.27
N GLY A 364 13.41 5.77 6.90
CA GLY A 364 12.99 6.10 8.26
C GLY A 364 11.61 6.72 8.41
N GLN A 365 10.84 6.94 7.33
CA GLN A 365 9.59 7.72 7.29
C GLN A 365 8.66 7.48 8.48
N ALA A 366 8.44 6.21 8.84
CA ALA A 366 7.47 5.83 9.87
C ALA A 366 7.81 6.30 11.28
N SER A 367 9.07 6.57 11.52
CA SER A 367 9.59 6.95 12.84
C SER A 367 10.42 8.23 12.77
N LEU A 368 10.28 8.99 11.68
CA LEU A 368 11.04 10.20 11.45
C LEU A 368 10.57 11.30 12.42
N THR A 369 11.54 11.89 13.11
CA THR A 369 11.34 13.00 14.03
C THR A 369 12.28 14.14 13.67
N PRO A 370 12.02 15.39 14.11
CA PRO A 370 12.96 16.49 13.90
C PRO A 370 14.38 16.18 14.38
N ALA A 371 14.53 15.49 15.52
CA ALA A 371 15.83 15.09 16.02
C ALA A 371 16.55 14.15 15.05
N LYS A 372 15.85 13.14 14.53
CA LYS A 372 16.41 12.20 13.54
C LYS A 372 16.85 12.87 12.24
N VAL A 373 16.12 13.89 11.75
CA VAL A 373 16.53 14.65 10.57
C VAL A 373 17.88 15.29 10.80
N TYR A 374 18.06 15.97 11.94
CA TYR A 374 19.35 16.58 12.30
C TYR A 374 20.45 15.53 12.53
N ASP A 375 20.14 14.41 13.15
CA ASP A 375 21.11 13.35 13.41
C ASP A 375 21.61 12.73 12.11
N LEU A 376 20.72 12.44 11.17
CA LEU A 376 21.09 11.91 9.84
C LEU A 376 21.92 12.92 9.04
N ALA A 377 21.58 14.19 9.09
CA ALA A 377 22.29 15.25 8.40
C ALA A 377 23.65 15.60 9.03
N SER A 378 23.86 15.26 10.31
CA SER A 378 25.09 15.59 11.05
C SER A 378 26.35 14.96 10.47
N ALA A 379 26.21 13.86 9.70
CA ALA A 379 27.31 13.23 8.99
C ALA A 379 27.82 14.10 7.82
N LEU A 380 26.99 14.97 7.27
CA LEU A 380 27.28 15.80 6.09
C LEU A 380 27.57 17.25 6.47
N MET A 381 26.88 17.77 7.51
CA MET A 381 27.02 19.15 7.93
C MET A 381 26.94 19.27 9.46
N PRO A 382 27.85 20.00 10.13
CA PRO A 382 27.77 20.26 11.56
C PRO A 382 26.40 20.83 11.94
N ARG A 383 25.79 20.29 13.00
CA ARG A 383 24.44 20.61 13.41
C ARG A 383 24.15 22.14 13.49
N ALA A 384 25.02 22.90 14.10
CA ALA A 384 24.86 24.36 14.22
C ALA A 384 24.80 25.07 12.86
N LYS A 385 25.57 24.57 11.87
CA LYS A 385 25.54 25.11 10.50
C LYS A 385 24.21 24.73 9.79
N LEU A 386 23.75 23.50 9.99
CA LEU A 386 22.49 23.04 9.43
C LEU A 386 21.32 23.81 10.02
N GLU A 387 21.26 23.99 11.35
CA GLU A 387 20.23 24.79 12.01
C GLU A 387 20.19 26.23 11.47
N ALA A 388 21.34 26.86 11.32
CA ALA A 388 21.44 28.19 10.73
C ALA A 388 20.98 28.22 9.27
N CYS A 389 21.34 27.22 8.46
CA CYS A 389 20.90 27.10 7.07
C CYS A 389 19.39 26.89 6.96
N VAL A 390 18.83 25.95 7.72
CA VAL A 390 17.38 25.64 7.77
C VAL A 390 16.56 26.86 8.16
N ALA A 391 17.06 27.68 9.10
CA ALA A 391 16.41 28.91 9.54
C ALA A 391 16.62 30.09 8.59
N SER A 392 17.48 29.98 7.59
CA SER A 392 17.85 31.11 6.73
C SER A 392 16.72 31.54 5.79
N ALA A 393 16.67 32.84 5.52
CA ALA A 393 15.77 33.42 4.52
C ALA A 393 16.06 32.89 3.09
N VAL A 394 17.31 32.48 2.84
CA VAL A 394 17.70 31.90 1.54
C VAL A 394 17.04 30.55 1.35
N THR A 395 17.11 29.66 2.33
CA THR A 395 16.47 28.34 2.28
C THR A 395 14.95 28.48 2.20
N ALA A 396 14.36 29.40 2.96
CA ALA A 396 12.92 29.66 2.89
C ALA A 396 12.48 30.17 1.50
N ARG A 397 13.30 30.96 0.81
CA ARG A 397 13.03 31.41 -0.56
C ARG A 397 13.14 30.28 -1.56
N LYS A 398 14.18 29.45 -1.48
CA LYS A 398 14.36 28.25 -2.35
C LYS A 398 13.18 27.28 -2.21
N LEU A 399 12.76 26.99 -0.98
CA LEU A 399 11.60 26.13 -0.73
C LEU A 399 10.32 26.73 -1.33
N ARG A 400 10.13 28.02 -1.21
CA ARG A 400 8.96 28.70 -1.80
C ARG A 400 8.98 28.62 -3.33
N GLU A 401 10.13 28.82 -3.96
CA GLU A 401 10.31 28.67 -5.41
C GLU A 401 9.95 27.27 -5.90
N ASP A 402 10.36 26.22 -5.17
CA ASP A 402 10.00 24.84 -5.48
C ASP A 402 8.48 24.65 -5.40
N ILE A 403 7.86 25.12 -4.33
CA ILE A 403 6.41 25.00 -4.10
C ILE A 403 5.62 25.75 -5.18
N GLU A 404 5.98 26.99 -5.47
CA GLU A 404 5.32 27.83 -6.49
C GLU A 404 5.47 27.22 -7.89
N THR A 405 6.63 26.64 -8.19
CA THR A 405 6.86 25.97 -9.45
C THR A 405 6.01 24.70 -9.57
N ALA A 406 5.95 23.87 -8.52
CA ALA A 406 5.10 22.69 -8.46
C ALA A 406 3.61 23.03 -8.62
N ALA A 407 3.15 24.09 -7.97
CA ALA A 407 1.75 24.53 -8.01
C ALA A 407 1.27 24.87 -9.43
N ARG A 408 2.17 25.22 -10.35
CA ARG A 408 1.82 25.47 -11.77
C ARG A 408 1.32 24.21 -12.50
N TYR A 409 1.58 23.04 -11.94
CA TYR A 409 1.09 21.75 -12.46
C TYR A 409 -0.25 21.33 -11.87
N ASP A 410 -0.87 22.15 -11.01
CA ASP A 410 -2.15 21.87 -10.32
C ASP A 410 -2.17 20.48 -9.67
N PRO A 411 -1.27 20.23 -8.70
CA PRO A 411 -1.09 18.89 -8.16
C PRO A 411 -2.14 18.54 -7.11
N ASP A 412 -2.64 17.31 -7.17
CA ASP A 412 -3.52 16.73 -6.14
C ASP A 412 -2.72 16.15 -4.95
N GLY A 413 -1.41 15.97 -5.10
CA GLY A 413 -0.52 15.38 -4.10
C GLY A 413 0.92 15.26 -4.57
N THR A 414 1.68 14.37 -3.91
CA THR A 414 3.08 14.05 -4.24
C THR A 414 3.24 12.54 -4.48
N PRO A 415 4.22 12.13 -5.32
CA PRO A 415 5.19 12.95 -6.03
C PRO A 415 4.58 13.70 -7.21
N ILE A 416 5.13 14.87 -7.54
CA ILE A 416 4.87 15.56 -8.80
C ILE A 416 6.06 15.28 -9.69
N VAL A 417 5.85 14.81 -10.92
CA VAL A 417 6.92 14.48 -11.85
C VAL A 417 6.74 15.28 -13.14
N ALA A 418 7.82 15.83 -13.65
CA ALA A 418 7.86 16.43 -14.97
C ALA A 418 9.09 15.93 -15.74
N ILE A 419 8.90 15.62 -17.02
CA ILE A 419 9.98 15.29 -17.94
C ILE A 419 10.14 16.46 -18.92
N ASN A 420 11.31 17.08 -18.95
CA ASN A 420 11.61 18.22 -19.81
C ASN A 420 10.54 19.32 -19.69
N GLY A 421 10.07 19.58 -18.47
CA GLY A 421 9.06 20.59 -18.15
C GLY A 421 7.62 20.21 -18.43
N ARG A 422 7.32 19.00 -18.93
CA ARG A 422 5.94 18.51 -19.11
C ARG A 422 5.53 17.62 -17.96
N ARG A 423 4.34 17.84 -17.41
CA ARG A 423 3.76 16.96 -16.39
C ARG A 423 3.77 15.51 -16.87
N SER A 424 4.16 14.63 -15.99
CA SER A 424 4.35 13.21 -16.23
C SER A 424 3.73 12.39 -15.11
N THR A 425 3.62 11.08 -15.30
CA THR A 425 3.32 10.13 -14.25
C THR A 425 4.62 9.64 -13.58
N SER A 426 4.50 9.10 -12.37
CA SER A 426 5.60 8.45 -11.65
C SER A 426 5.78 6.97 -12.04
N PHE A 427 5.03 6.48 -13.02
CA PHE A 427 5.06 5.09 -13.48
C PHE A 427 6.45 4.68 -14.00
N GLY A 428 7.12 3.76 -13.30
CA GLY A 428 8.52 3.39 -13.56
C GLY A 428 8.81 2.98 -15.01
N PRO A 429 8.03 2.06 -15.64
CA PRO A 429 8.20 1.72 -17.04
C PRO A 429 8.05 2.89 -18.02
N PHE A 430 7.22 3.89 -17.69
CA PHE A 430 7.12 5.11 -18.50
C PHE A 430 8.39 5.98 -18.37
N LEU A 431 8.90 6.17 -17.17
CA LEU A 431 10.15 6.91 -16.94
C LEU A 431 11.32 6.23 -17.65
N LEU A 432 11.41 4.90 -17.58
CA LEU A 432 12.41 4.10 -18.31
C LEU A 432 12.24 4.26 -19.82
N ALA A 433 11.01 4.14 -20.33
CA ALA A 433 10.74 4.27 -21.75
C ALA A 433 11.12 5.67 -22.29
N MET A 434 10.82 6.74 -21.52
CA MET A 434 11.18 8.09 -21.90
C MET A 434 12.69 8.34 -21.84
N ALA A 435 13.40 7.77 -20.85
CA ALA A 435 14.86 7.83 -20.77
C ALA A 435 15.52 7.13 -21.97
N LEU A 436 15.01 5.94 -22.33
CA LEU A 436 15.48 5.19 -23.51
C LEU A 436 15.11 5.90 -24.83
N ALA A 437 13.91 6.49 -24.91
CA ALA A 437 13.51 7.26 -26.08
C ALA A 437 14.24 8.60 -26.23
N GLY A 438 15.10 9.00 -25.27
CA GLY A 438 15.74 10.32 -25.26
C GLY A 438 14.74 11.47 -25.19
N GLY A 439 13.63 11.27 -24.46
CA GLY A 439 12.53 12.26 -24.32
C GLY A 439 11.59 12.33 -25.52
N ARG A 440 11.73 11.50 -26.55
CA ARG A 440 10.91 11.50 -27.76
C ARG A 440 9.59 10.74 -27.54
N ASP A 441 8.51 11.42 -27.38
CA ASP A 441 7.17 10.84 -27.17
C ASP A 441 6.55 10.22 -28.45
N ALA A 442 7.09 10.54 -29.64
CA ALA A 442 6.71 9.99 -30.92
C ALA A 442 7.66 8.88 -31.41
N HIS A 443 8.38 8.22 -30.50
CA HIS A 443 9.30 7.14 -30.87
C HIS A 443 8.55 5.97 -31.54
N PRO A 444 9.08 5.34 -32.63
CA PRO A 444 8.41 4.25 -33.34
C PRO A 444 8.03 3.06 -32.46
N ALA A 445 8.80 2.73 -31.44
CA ALA A 445 8.51 1.65 -30.50
C ALA A 445 7.15 1.81 -29.80
N PHE A 446 6.60 3.01 -29.69
CA PHE A 446 5.30 3.27 -29.08
C PHE A 446 4.11 3.03 -30.02
N ALA A 447 4.35 2.79 -31.33
CA ALA A 447 3.28 2.59 -32.31
C ALA A 447 2.42 1.32 -32.03
N GLY A 448 3.00 0.32 -31.34
CA GLY A 448 2.33 -0.92 -30.98
C GLY A 448 1.56 -0.90 -29.66
N LEU A 449 1.51 0.25 -28.98
CA LEU A 449 0.76 0.38 -27.72
C LEU A 449 -0.76 0.43 -27.98
N PRO A 450 -1.57 -0.02 -26.99
CA PRO A 450 -3.02 0.11 -27.09
C PRO A 450 -3.46 1.58 -27.13
N ALA A 451 -4.72 1.82 -27.53
CA ALA A 451 -5.30 3.15 -27.44
C ALA A 451 -5.35 3.59 -25.96
N PRO A 452 -4.85 4.80 -25.63
CA PRO A 452 -4.86 5.28 -24.27
C PRO A 452 -6.27 5.62 -23.78
N ASP A 453 -6.50 5.55 -22.46
CA ASP A 453 -7.74 6.01 -21.86
C ASP A 453 -7.85 7.55 -22.02
N PRO A 454 -8.93 8.06 -22.66
CA PRO A 454 -9.13 9.49 -22.78
C PRO A 454 -9.23 10.24 -21.44
N GLN A 455 -9.52 9.56 -20.34
CA GLN A 455 -9.64 10.12 -19.00
C GLN A 455 -8.38 9.95 -18.15
N ALA A 456 -7.29 9.39 -18.72
CA ALA A 456 -6.03 9.25 -17.99
C ALA A 456 -5.56 10.58 -17.41
N ARG A 457 -5.15 10.53 -16.15
CA ARG A 457 -4.64 11.67 -15.37
C ARG A 457 -3.23 11.40 -14.86
N PRO A 458 -2.43 12.43 -14.56
CA PRO A 458 -1.22 12.24 -13.79
C PRO A 458 -1.55 11.66 -12.40
N ASP A 459 -0.62 10.89 -11.85
CA ASP A 459 -0.74 10.31 -10.51
C ASP A 459 -0.79 11.38 -9.41
#